data_84d7f80f2c10eb5e8918e91b125a5bb2
#
_entry.id   84d7f80f2c10eb5e8918e91b125a5bb2
#
_cell.length_a   1.000
_cell.length_b   1.000
_cell.length_c   1.000
_cell.angle_alpha   90.00
_cell.angle_beta   90.00
_cell.angle_gamma   90.00
#
_symmetry.space_group_name_H-M   'P 1'
#
loop_
_entity.id
_entity.type
_entity.pdbx_description
1 polymer ?
#
loop_
_entity_poly.entity_id
_entity_poly.type
_entity_poly.pdbx_seq_one_letter_code
_entity_poly.pdbx_strand_id
1 'polypeptide(L)'
;MSVAERRSFINPCDAEMSVRRQCELLALSRSGYYRSLLPCRESEANEELMKAIDRQYIQTPFYGSRRMAIWLKGQGYAVNRKRVMRLMRKMGLEGQAPGPSTSKPHPEHKVYPYLLRG
;
A
#
# COMPACT_ATOMS: atom_id res chain seq x y z
N MET A 1 -28.11 -0.26 10.63
CA MET A 1 -27.24 -1.35 11.13
C MET A 1 -26.07 -1.51 10.16
N SER A 2 -24.85 -1.41 10.63
CA SER A 2 -23.65 -1.55 9.80
C SER A 2 -23.41 -3.02 9.42
N VAL A 3 -22.58 -3.25 8.40
CA VAL A 3 -22.21 -4.63 7.99
C VAL A 3 -21.46 -5.34 9.12
N ALA A 4 -20.64 -4.61 9.89
CA ALA A 4 -19.91 -5.15 11.03
C ALA A 4 -20.87 -5.62 12.13
N GLU A 5 -21.87 -4.82 12.49
CA GLU A 5 -22.90 -5.18 13.46
C GLU A 5 -23.69 -6.41 13.02
N ARG A 6 -24.12 -6.46 11.74
CA ARG A 6 -24.81 -7.64 11.22
C ARG A 6 -23.96 -8.91 11.29
N ARG A 7 -22.65 -8.82 11.09
CA ARG A 7 -21.72 -9.96 11.23
C ARG A 7 -21.62 -10.47 12.66
N SER A 8 -21.74 -9.60 13.65
CA SER A 8 -21.68 -10.00 15.08
C SER A 8 -22.84 -10.86 15.53
N PHE A 9 -23.96 -10.82 14.79
CA PHE A 9 -25.15 -11.67 15.09
C PHE A 9 -25.03 -13.09 14.54
N ILE A 10 -24.03 -13.39 13.73
CA ILE A 10 -23.84 -14.75 13.19
C ILE A 10 -23.21 -15.63 14.26
N ASN A 11 -23.93 -16.69 14.61
CA ASN A 11 -23.42 -17.71 15.53
C ASN A 11 -23.06 -18.98 14.74
N PRO A 12 -21.79 -19.33 14.59
CA PRO A 12 -21.37 -20.52 13.86
C PRO A 12 -21.71 -21.84 14.58
N CYS A 13 -22.01 -21.77 15.88
CA CYS A 13 -22.39 -22.94 16.69
C CYS A 13 -23.88 -23.11 16.89
N ASP A 14 -24.70 -22.39 16.14
CA ASP A 14 -26.16 -22.51 16.21
C ASP A 14 -26.60 -23.88 15.68
N ALA A 15 -27.33 -24.62 16.49
CA ALA A 15 -27.84 -25.94 16.15
C ALA A 15 -29.08 -25.86 15.23
N GLU A 16 -29.82 -24.76 15.26
CA GLU A 16 -31.05 -24.61 14.54
C GLU A 16 -30.86 -23.98 13.15
N MET A 17 -29.87 -23.12 12.99
CA MET A 17 -29.64 -22.40 11.74
C MET A 17 -28.21 -22.51 11.26
N SER A 18 -28.04 -22.97 10.02
CA SER A 18 -26.71 -22.93 9.39
C SER A 18 -26.21 -21.50 9.16
N VAL A 19 -24.89 -21.31 9.15
CA VAL A 19 -24.25 -20.01 8.84
C VAL A 19 -24.74 -19.44 7.51
N ARG A 20 -24.99 -20.31 6.52
CA ARG A 20 -25.57 -19.91 5.23
C ARG A 20 -26.92 -19.21 5.39
N ARG A 21 -27.81 -19.82 6.16
CA ARG A 21 -29.17 -19.28 6.39
C ARG A 21 -29.12 -17.98 7.20
N GLN A 22 -28.26 -17.91 8.20
CA GLN A 22 -28.03 -16.68 8.97
C GLN A 22 -27.53 -15.54 8.08
N CYS A 23 -26.58 -15.79 7.18
CA CYS A 23 -26.10 -14.79 6.21
C CYS A 23 -27.22 -14.31 5.28
N GLU A 24 -28.07 -15.21 4.78
CA GLU A 24 -29.21 -14.86 3.94
C GLU A 24 -30.20 -13.95 4.68
N LEU A 25 -30.54 -14.27 5.91
CA LEU A 25 -31.46 -13.46 6.73
C LEU A 25 -30.92 -12.07 7.07
N LEU A 26 -29.62 -11.97 7.27
CA LEU A 26 -28.94 -10.72 7.57
C LEU A 26 -28.51 -9.93 6.31
N ALA A 27 -28.87 -10.44 5.12
CA ALA A 27 -28.45 -9.87 3.84
C ALA A 27 -26.94 -9.66 3.75
N LEU A 28 -26.17 -10.68 4.19
CA LEU A 28 -24.72 -10.69 4.18
C LEU A 28 -24.18 -11.68 3.16
N SER A 29 -23.09 -11.31 2.50
CA SER A 29 -22.32 -12.24 1.67
C SER A 29 -21.62 -13.27 2.56
N ARG A 30 -21.85 -14.55 2.30
CA ARG A 30 -21.15 -15.65 2.99
C ARG A 30 -19.62 -15.55 2.83
N SER A 31 -19.16 -15.24 1.63
CA SER A 31 -17.73 -15.02 1.36
C SER A 31 -17.14 -13.88 2.18
N GLY A 32 -17.90 -12.77 2.30
CA GLY A 32 -17.51 -11.62 3.11
C GLY A 32 -17.43 -11.95 4.59
N TYR A 33 -18.33 -12.79 5.09
CA TYR A 33 -18.29 -13.27 6.48
C TYR A 33 -17.02 -14.09 6.75
N TYR A 34 -16.75 -15.13 5.96
CA TYR A 34 -15.56 -15.95 6.16
C TYR A 34 -14.26 -15.18 5.96
N ARG A 35 -14.23 -14.23 5.04
CA ARG A 35 -13.06 -13.35 4.87
C ARG A 35 -12.80 -12.50 6.11
N SER A 36 -13.85 -12.05 6.80
CA SER A 36 -13.71 -11.25 8.03
C SER A 36 -13.14 -12.03 9.21
N LEU A 37 -13.28 -13.37 9.21
CA LEU A 37 -12.70 -14.24 10.24
C LEU A 37 -11.21 -14.51 10.03
N LEU A 38 -10.69 -14.25 8.82
CA LEU A 38 -9.27 -14.41 8.56
C LEU A 38 -8.49 -13.33 9.31
N PRO A 39 -7.42 -13.70 10.01
CA PRO A 39 -6.58 -12.71 10.68
C PRO A 39 -5.99 -11.75 9.64
N CYS A 40 -6.12 -10.46 9.90
CA CYS A 40 -5.56 -9.38 9.06
C CYS A 40 -4.03 -9.26 9.25
N ARG A 41 -3.37 -10.35 9.58
CA ARG A 41 -1.93 -10.40 9.82
C ARG A 41 -1.19 -10.65 8.51
N GLU A 42 -0.17 -9.86 8.29
CA GLU A 42 0.74 -10.12 7.17
C GLU A 42 1.52 -11.43 7.39
N SER A 43 1.90 -12.08 6.29
CA SER A 43 2.76 -13.25 6.36
C SER A 43 4.15 -12.88 6.87
N GLU A 44 4.86 -13.82 7.51
CA GLU A 44 6.23 -13.61 7.98
C GLU A 44 7.16 -13.15 6.85
N ALA A 45 7.00 -13.71 5.66
CA ALA A 45 7.75 -13.29 4.47
C ALA A 45 7.50 -11.82 4.10
N ASN A 46 6.27 -11.33 4.26
CA ASN A 46 5.97 -9.92 4.05
C ASN A 46 6.54 -9.03 5.15
N GLU A 47 6.55 -9.49 6.39
CA GLU A 47 7.18 -8.75 7.50
C GLU A 47 8.69 -8.60 7.30
N GLU A 48 9.37 -9.66 6.84
CA GLU A 48 10.79 -9.59 6.49
C GLU A 48 11.07 -8.61 5.34
N LEU A 49 10.23 -8.65 4.30
CA LEU A 49 10.31 -7.70 3.20
C LEU A 49 10.09 -6.27 3.66
N MET A 50 9.14 -6.03 4.54
CA MET A 50 8.87 -4.70 5.10
C MET A 50 10.08 -4.19 5.89
N LYS A 51 10.72 -5.03 6.69
CA LYS A 51 11.95 -4.68 7.42
C LYS A 51 13.11 -4.35 6.46
N ALA A 52 13.26 -5.10 5.38
CA ALA A 52 14.29 -4.84 4.37
C ALA A 52 14.02 -3.54 3.62
N ILE A 53 12.77 -3.28 3.25
CA ILE A 53 12.33 -2.04 2.61
C ILE A 53 12.59 -0.84 3.51
N ASP A 54 12.24 -0.94 4.77
CA ASP A 54 12.44 0.14 5.75
C ASP A 54 13.91 0.51 5.90
N ARG A 55 14.79 -0.48 6.07
CA ARG A 55 16.23 -0.27 6.13
C ARG A 55 16.79 0.42 4.89
N GLN A 56 16.37 -0.03 3.71
CA GLN A 56 16.84 0.57 2.46
C GLN A 56 16.26 1.96 2.24
N TYR A 57 15.02 2.19 2.62
CA TYR A 57 14.38 3.50 2.50
C TYR A 57 15.08 4.58 3.33
N ILE A 58 15.59 4.25 4.51
CA ILE A 58 16.37 5.18 5.34
C ILE A 58 17.63 5.62 4.61
N GLN A 59 18.28 4.73 3.87
CA GLN A 59 19.49 5.04 3.11
C GLN A 59 19.20 5.74 1.78
N THR A 60 18.13 5.35 1.11
CA THR A 60 17.75 5.85 -0.21
C THR A 60 16.25 6.23 -0.27
N PRO A 61 15.86 7.33 0.39
CA PRO A 61 14.44 7.72 0.46
C PRO A 61 13.83 8.09 -0.90
N PHE A 62 14.66 8.30 -1.91
CA PHE A 62 14.25 8.58 -3.29
C PHE A 62 13.90 7.32 -4.10
N TYR A 63 14.08 6.11 -3.54
CA TYR A 63 13.67 4.87 -4.21
C TYR A 63 12.15 4.72 -4.19
N GLY A 64 11.55 4.69 -5.37
CA GLY A 64 10.16 4.29 -5.55
C GLY A 64 10.02 2.75 -5.63
N SER A 65 8.80 2.28 -5.80
CA SER A 65 8.49 0.84 -5.83
C SER A 65 9.28 0.06 -6.90
N ARG A 66 9.58 0.67 -8.03
CA ARG A 66 10.34 0.04 -9.12
C ARG A 66 11.79 -0.23 -8.72
N ARG A 67 12.48 0.79 -8.23
CA ARG A 67 13.88 0.66 -7.79
C ARG A 67 14.02 -0.22 -6.56
N MET A 68 13.08 -0.10 -5.64
CA MET A 68 13.04 -0.94 -4.45
C MET A 68 12.85 -2.42 -4.82
N ALA A 69 12.00 -2.74 -5.79
CA ALA A 69 11.82 -4.10 -6.28
C ALA A 69 13.10 -4.66 -6.94
N ILE A 70 13.81 -3.85 -7.72
CA ILE A 70 15.09 -4.23 -8.35
C ILE A 70 16.14 -4.49 -7.27
N TRP A 71 16.25 -3.62 -6.29
CA TRP A 71 17.17 -3.78 -5.18
C TRP A 71 16.90 -5.05 -4.37
N LEU A 72 15.62 -5.33 -4.04
CA LEU A 72 15.23 -6.55 -3.32
C LEU A 72 15.55 -7.82 -4.11
N LYS A 73 15.35 -7.81 -5.43
CA LYS A 73 15.77 -8.92 -6.28
C LYS A 73 17.29 -9.14 -6.23
N GLY A 74 18.06 -8.09 -6.20
CA GLY A 74 19.51 -8.14 -6.02
C GLY A 74 19.93 -8.72 -4.66
N GLN A 75 19.11 -8.58 -3.63
CA GLN A 75 19.33 -9.17 -2.31
C GLN A 75 18.87 -10.64 -2.19
N GLY A 76 18.29 -11.19 -3.24
CA GLY A 76 17.82 -12.58 -3.27
C GLY A 76 16.34 -12.77 -2.96
N TYR A 77 15.59 -11.70 -2.80
CA TYR A 77 14.13 -11.79 -2.61
C TYR A 77 13.40 -11.94 -3.95
N ALA A 78 12.58 -12.97 -4.07
CA ALA A 78 11.71 -13.17 -5.23
C ALA A 78 10.43 -12.33 -5.07
N VAL A 79 10.48 -11.06 -5.45
CA VAL A 79 9.35 -10.13 -5.30
C VAL A 79 9.00 -9.45 -6.62
N ASN A 80 7.68 -9.22 -6.79
CA ASN A 80 7.16 -8.42 -7.89
C ASN A 80 6.96 -6.96 -7.43
N ARG A 81 7.09 -6.01 -8.35
CA ARG A 81 6.83 -4.59 -8.10
C ARG A 81 5.47 -4.34 -7.44
N LYS A 82 4.41 -5.02 -7.87
CA LYS A 82 3.06 -4.86 -7.28
C LYS A 82 3.03 -5.18 -5.79
N ARG A 83 3.74 -6.24 -5.38
CA ARG A 83 3.86 -6.62 -3.97
C ARG A 83 4.64 -5.57 -3.18
N VAL A 84 5.75 -5.09 -3.72
CA VAL A 84 6.56 -4.02 -3.10
C VAL A 84 5.76 -2.74 -2.97
N MET A 85 5.04 -2.35 -4.01
CA MET A 85 4.19 -1.16 -4.00
C MET A 85 3.09 -1.25 -2.93
N ARG A 86 2.44 -2.40 -2.79
CA ARG A 86 1.45 -2.65 -1.74
C ARG A 86 2.04 -2.52 -0.34
N LEU A 87 3.20 -3.12 -0.11
CA LEU A 87 3.88 -3.09 1.18
C LEU A 87 4.36 -1.68 1.53
N MET A 88 4.97 -0.97 0.59
CA MET A 88 5.39 0.42 0.78
C MET A 88 4.20 1.33 1.12
N ARG A 89 3.09 1.17 0.41
CA ARG A 89 1.85 1.92 0.68
C ARG A 89 1.29 1.62 2.07
N LYS A 90 1.33 0.36 2.49
CA LYS A 90 0.92 -0.05 3.85
C LYS A 90 1.80 0.55 4.93
N MET A 91 3.09 0.70 4.68
CA MET A 91 4.07 1.34 5.58
C MET A 91 4.01 2.86 5.53
N GLY A 92 3.27 3.45 4.59
CA GLY A 92 3.25 4.90 4.37
C GLY A 92 4.51 5.45 3.72
N LEU A 93 5.28 4.61 3.03
CA LEU A 93 6.51 5.00 2.34
C LEU A 93 6.23 5.39 0.91
N GLU A 94 6.82 6.49 0.49
CA GLU A 94 6.74 6.99 -0.87
C GLU A 94 8.11 7.48 -1.32
N GLY A 95 8.47 7.19 -2.58
CA GLY A 95 9.73 7.67 -3.13
C GLY A 95 9.79 9.19 -3.14
N GLN A 96 10.77 9.78 -2.47
CA GLN A 96 10.95 11.22 -2.42
C GLN A 96 11.47 11.72 -3.77
N ALA A 97 10.74 12.61 -4.39
CA ALA A 97 11.16 13.28 -5.62
C ALA A 97 11.21 14.80 -5.40
N PRO A 98 12.10 15.50 -6.12
CA PRO A 98 12.07 16.95 -6.11
C PRO A 98 10.69 17.43 -6.55
N GLY A 99 10.14 18.38 -5.80
CA GLY A 99 8.85 19.00 -6.15
C GLY A 99 8.93 19.76 -7.47
N PRO A 100 7.78 20.20 -7.99
CA PRO A 100 7.76 21.04 -9.19
C PRO A 100 8.55 22.30 -8.95
N SER A 101 9.25 22.79 -9.98
CA SER A 101 9.97 24.06 -9.92
C SER A 101 9.01 25.19 -9.55
N THR A 102 9.30 25.86 -8.44
CA THR A 102 8.54 27.03 -7.97
C THR A 102 8.98 28.32 -8.66
N SER A 103 10.19 28.31 -9.25
CA SER A 103 10.78 29.46 -9.97
C SER A 103 10.43 29.36 -11.45
N LYS A 104 9.21 29.77 -11.80
CA LYS A 104 8.83 29.93 -13.20
C LYS A 104 9.00 31.38 -13.60
N PRO A 105 9.75 31.69 -14.68
CA PRO A 105 9.85 33.06 -15.16
C PRO A 105 8.46 33.54 -15.62
N HIS A 106 8.12 34.79 -15.27
CA HIS A 106 6.89 35.40 -15.75
C HIS A 106 7.01 35.69 -17.25
N PRO A 107 5.97 35.45 -18.07
CA PRO A 107 6.05 35.65 -19.52
C PRO A 107 6.44 37.07 -19.96
N GLU A 108 6.15 38.06 -19.14
CA GLU A 108 6.48 39.46 -19.40
C GLU A 108 7.87 39.89 -18.93
N HIS A 109 8.60 39.00 -18.23
CA HIS A 109 9.96 39.31 -17.81
C HIS A 109 10.90 39.30 -19.02
N LYS A 110 11.53 40.44 -19.27
CA LYS A 110 12.57 40.55 -20.32
C LYS A 110 13.80 39.74 -19.89
N VAL A 111 14.24 38.89 -20.79
CA VAL A 111 15.55 38.22 -20.64
C VAL A 111 16.60 39.10 -21.26
N TYR A 112 17.47 39.66 -20.44
CA TYR A 112 18.59 40.46 -20.91
C TYR A 112 19.76 39.56 -21.31
N PRO A 113 20.45 39.87 -22.44
CA PRO A 113 21.63 39.11 -22.82
C PRO A 113 22.74 39.27 -21.78
N TYR A 114 23.50 38.19 -21.57
CA TYR A 114 24.65 38.24 -20.66
C TYR A 114 25.72 39.17 -21.22
N LEU A 115 26.02 40.22 -20.48
CA LEU A 115 26.91 41.30 -20.93
C LEU A 115 28.35 40.91 -21.18
N LEU A 116 28.83 39.83 -20.54
CA LEU A 116 30.19 39.31 -20.69
C LEU A 116 30.32 38.23 -21.78
N ARG A 117 29.29 38.01 -22.54
CA ARG A 117 29.30 37.12 -23.71
C ARG A 117 30.00 37.83 -24.86
N GLY A 118 31.30 37.71 -24.85
CA GLY A 118 32.13 38.26 -25.91
C GLY A 118 32.34 37.33 -27.06
#